data_1f46e8b9eca2c7ad91f2ed202571d8db
#
_entry.id   1f46e8b9eca2c7ad91f2ed202571d8db
#
_cell.length_a   1.000
_cell.length_b   1.000
_cell.length_c   1.000
_cell.angle_alpha   90.00
_cell.angle_beta   90.00
_cell.angle_gamma   90.00
#
_symmetry.space_group_name_H-M   'P 1'
#
loop_
_entity.id
_entity.type
_entity.pdbx_description
1 polymer ?
#
loop_
_entity_poly.entity_id
_entity_poly.type
_entity_poly.pdbx_seq_one_letter_code
_entity_poly.pdbx_strand_id
1 'polypeptide(L)'
;MAYTIKQVSEMMSLPVSTIRYYDKMGLIPFLEKNESGYRIFKDKDISMLRIIECFKNTGMSISEMQQYVEMVKRGDESLEERYQLFVRRKEIVLEEMRQLEKQLETIEHKLWYYETAIKAGTEEIHKKKSSRITERIFCMELFSFYFFN
;
A
#
# COMPACT_ATOMS: atom_id res chain seq x y z
N MET A 1 -14.74 -23.81 7.19
CA MET A 1 -14.39 -24.72 6.08
C MET A 1 -12.90 -24.99 6.08
N ALA A 2 -12.44 -26.05 5.40
CA ALA A 2 -11.02 -26.36 5.24
C ALA A 2 -10.64 -26.25 3.75
N TYR A 3 -9.50 -25.61 3.47
CA TYR A 3 -9.05 -25.32 2.12
C TYR A 3 -7.64 -25.86 1.90
N THR A 4 -7.36 -26.29 0.68
CA THR A 4 -6.01 -26.60 0.21
C THR A 4 -5.24 -25.31 -0.16
N ILE A 5 -3.92 -25.38 -0.19
CA ILE A 5 -3.10 -24.24 -0.61
C ILE A 5 -3.42 -23.76 -2.04
N LYS A 6 -3.84 -24.66 -2.94
CA LYS A 6 -4.26 -24.32 -4.31
C LYS A 6 -5.54 -23.47 -4.30
N GLN A 7 -6.55 -23.90 -3.52
CA GLN A 7 -7.79 -23.13 -3.38
C GLN A 7 -7.51 -21.75 -2.76
N VAL A 8 -6.66 -21.66 -1.73
CA VAL A 8 -6.27 -20.38 -1.15
C VAL A 8 -5.54 -19.50 -2.17
N SER A 9 -4.64 -20.06 -2.96
CA SER A 9 -3.94 -19.35 -4.04
C SER A 9 -4.92 -18.75 -5.04
N GLU A 10 -5.93 -19.50 -5.46
CA GLU A 10 -6.99 -19.03 -6.37
C GLU A 10 -7.86 -17.94 -5.71
N MET A 11 -8.34 -18.18 -4.48
CA MET A 11 -9.20 -17.25 -3.73
C MET A 11 -8.53 -15.90 -3.43
N MET A 12 -7.23 -15.91 -3.17
CA MET A 12 -6.44 -14.73 -2.81
C MET A 12 -5.73 -14.09 -4.00
N SER A 13 -5.76 -14.73 -5.17
CA SER A 13 -4.94 -14.35 -6.32
C SER A 13 -3.44 -14.25 -5.99
N LEU A 14 -2.96 -15.15 -5.11
CA LEU A 14 -1.58 -15.20 -4.65
C LEU A 14 -0.87 -16.45 -5.18
N PRO A 15 0.39 -16.35 -5.62
CA PRO A 15 1.19 -17.51 -5.94
C PRO A 15 1.34 -18.46 -4.73
N VAL A 16 1.28 -19.76 -4.97
CA VAL A 16 1.51 -20.78 -3.91
C VAL A 16 2.85 -20.57 -3.20
N SER A 17 3.88 -20.12 -3.92
CA SER A 17 5.19 -19.77 -3.36
C SER A 17 5.12 -18.66 -2.33
N THR A 18 4.30 -17.64 -2.56
CA THR A 18 4.08 -16.53 -1.61
C THR A 18 3.41 -17.04 -0.33
N ILE A 19 2.39 -17.88 -0.44
CA ILE A 19 1.70 -18.46 0.73
C ILE A 19 2.65 -19.33 1.54
N ARG A 20 3.50 -20.12 0.87
CA ARG A 20 4.54 -20.92 1.53
C ARG A 20 5.59 -20.05 2.23
N TYR A 21 5.94 -18.92 1.61
CA TYR A 21 6.85 -17.96 2.20
C TYR A 21 6.27 -17.34 3.46
N TYR A 22 4.99 -16.95 3.47
CA TYR A 22 4.33 -16.40 4.65
C TYR A 22 4.26 -17.42 5.80
N ASP A 23 3.97 -18.67 5.50
CA ASP A 23 4.03 -19.76 6.50
C ASP A 23 5.47 -19.92 7.04
N LYS A 24 6.47 -19.94 6.17
CA LYS A 24 7.89 -20.02 6.56
C LYS A 24 8.31 -18.86 7.46
N MET A 25 7.79 -17.66 7.22
CA MET A 25 8.05 -16.46 8.02
C MET A 25 7.22 -16.40 9.31
N GLY A 26 6.38 -17.40 9.59
CA GLY A 26 5.55 -17.47 10.78
C GLY A 26 4.36 -16.50 10.77
N LEU A 27 3.95 -16.00 9.60
CA LEU A 27 2.86 -15.04 9.47
C LEU A 27 1.47 -15.66 9.51
N ILE A 28 1.37 -16.99 9.50
CA ILE A 28 0.11 -17.75 9.62
C ILE A 28 0.20 -18.63 10.87
N PRO A 29 0.02 -18.06 12.08
CA PRO A 29 0.43 -18.70 13.34
C PRO A 29 -0.35 -19.94 13.72
N PHE A 30 -1.54 -20.12 13.15
CA PHE A 30 -2.45 -21.22 13.51
C PHE A 30 -2.65 -22.23 12.38
N LEU A 31 -1.78 -22.19 11.36
CA LEU A 31 -1.85 -23.08 10.22
C LEU A 31 -1.57 -24.53 10.63
N GLU A 32 -2.51 -25.39 10.34
CA GLU A 32 -2.43 -26.82 10.62
C GLU A 32 -1.91 -27.61 9.41
N LYS A 33 -1.35 -28.79 9.69
CA LYS A 33 -0.98 -29.77 8.67
C LYS A 33 -1.71 -31.08 8.95
N ASN A 34 -2.10 -31.78 7.90
CA ASN A 34 -2.66 -33.13 8.02
C ASN A 34 -1.56 -34.17 8.32
N GLU A 35 -1.95 -35.42 8.53
CA GLU A 35 -1.03 -36.56 8.81
C GLU A 35 0.02 -36.75 7.70
N SER A 36 -0.30 -36.38 6.45
CA SER A 36 0.61 -36.44 5.30
C SER A 36 1.48 -35.17 5.17
N GLY A 37 1.42 -34.21 6.10
CA GLY A 37 2.22 -32.99 6.11
C GLY A 37 1.70 -31.87 5.19
N TYR A 38 0.53 -32.04 4.56
CA TYR A 38 -0.08 -31.00 3.74
C TYR A 38 -0.77 -29.95 4.60
N ARG A 39 -0.62 -28.67 4.21
CA ARG A 39 -1.25 -27.52 4.86
C ARG A 39 -2.76 -27.53 4.70
N ILE A 40 -3.48 -27.34 5.80
CA ILE A 40 -4.94 -27.20 5.85
C ILE A 40 -5.27 -25.79 6.33
N PHE A 41 -5.83 -24.98 5.46
CA PHE A 41 -6.23 -23.61 5.76
C PHE A 41 -7.67 -23.57 6.24
N LYS A 42 -7.93 -22.80 7.30
CA LYS A 42 -9.27 -22.50 7.82
C LYS A 42 -9.62 -21.04 7.56
N ASP A 43 -10.87 -20.66 7.76
CA ASP A 43 -11.34 -19.29 7.53
C ASP A 43 -10.51 -18.25 8.32
N LYS A 44 -10.04 -18.58 9.52
CA LYS A 44 -9.13 -17.74 10.32
C LYS A 44 -7.79 -17.49 9.62
N ASP A 45 -7.26 -18.50 8.91
CA ASP A 45 -5.98 -18.38 8.19
C ASP A 45 -6.14 -17.53 6.93
N ILE A 46 -7.28 -17.63 6.25
CA ILE A 46 -7.65 -16.76 5.13
C ILE A 46 -7.75 -15.29 5.61
N SER A 47 -8.41 -15.06 6.75
CA SER A 47 -8.52 -13.73 7.35
C SER A 47 -7.15 -13.16 7.69
N MET A 48 -6.26 -13.96 8.25
CA MET A 48 -4.87 -13.56 8.53
C MET A 48 -4.11 -13.21 7.25
N LEU A 49 -4.20 -14.02 6.21
CA LEU A 49 -3.56 -13.75 4.92
C LEU A 49 -4.02 -12.44 4.30
N ARG A 50 -5.32 -12.10 4.41
CA ARG A 50 -5.85 -10.79 3.94
C ARG A 50 -5.22 -9.62 4.68
N ILE A 51 -5.03 -9.73 6.00
CA ILE A 51 -4.37 -8.70 6.80
C ILE A 51 -2.89 -8.58 6.41
N ILE A 52 -2.19 -9.69 6.22
CA ILE A 52 -0.79 -9.70 5.80
C ILE A 52 -0.61 -9.05 4.41
N GLU A 53 -1.50 -9.34 3.46
CA GLU A 53 -1.48 -8.67 2.14
C GLU A 53 -1.78 -7.16 2.25
N CYS A 54 -2.72 -6.76 3.11
CA CYS A 54 -2.97 -5.35 3.39
C CYS A 54 -1.71 -4.66 3.95
N PHE A 55 -1.06 -5.27 4.92
CA PHE A 55 0.18 -4.75 5.51
C PHE A 55 1.31 -4.62 4.48
N LYS A 56 1.53 -5.66 3.68
CA LYS A 56 2.51 -5.63 2.58
C LYS A 56 2.23 -4.50 1.59
N ASN A 57 0.97 -4.36 1.15
CA ASN A 57 0.58 -3.35 0.17
C ASN A 57 0.66 -1.92 0.71
N THR A 58 0.69 -1.76 2.03
CA THR A 58 0.90 -0.48 2.72
C THR A 58 2.33 -0.31 3.24
N GLY A 59 3.30 -1.07 2.73
CA GLY A 59 4.72 -0.89 3.01
C GLY A 59 5.20 -1.42 4.37
N MET A 60 4.40 -2.25 5.07
CA MET A 60 4.84 -2.85 6.33
C MET A 60 5.91 -3.93 6.08
N SER A 61 6.99 -3.90 6.85
CA SER A 61 8.05 -4.90 6.78
C SER A 61 7.62 -6.26 7.35
N ILE A 62 8.30 -7.32 6.93
CA ILE A 62 8.07 -8.68 7.48
C ILE A 62 8.26 -8.72 9.00
N SER A 63 9.24 -8.00 9.53
CA SER A 63 9.49 -7.90 10.97
C SER A 63 8.32 -7.28 11.73
N GLU A 64 7.75 -6.20 11.21
CA GLU A 64 6.55 -5.58 11.81
C GLU A 64 5.33 -6.49 11.73
N MET A 65 5.16 -7.21 10.61
CA MET A 65 4.09 -8.22 10.47
C MET A 65 4.25 -9.36 11.50
N GLN A 66 5.47 -9.81 11.76
CA GLN A 66 5.76 -10.81 12.80
C GLN A 66 5.40 -10.29 14.19
N GLN A 67 5.69 -9.03 14.51
CA GLN A 67 5.26 -8.40 15.76
C GLN A 67 3.74 -8.40 15.92
N TYR A 68 3.01 -8.07 14.86
CA TYR A 68 1.54 -8.16 14.86
C TYR A 68 1.06 -9.59 15.12
N VAL A 69 1.68 -10.59 14.49
CA VAL A 69 1.35 -12.01 14.71
C VAL A 69 1.57 -12.42 16.18
N GLU A 70 2.66 -11.96 16.81
CA GLU A 70 2.90 -12.22 18.25
C GLU A 70 1.82 -11.56 19.13
N MET A 71 1.36 -10.36 18.80
CA MET A 71 0.21 -9.74 19.46
C MET A 71 -1.06 -10.60 19.32
N VAL A 72 -1.34 -11.11 18.11
CA VAL A 72 -2.49 -12.00 17.87
C VAL A 72 -2.44 -13.28 18.69
N LYS A 73 -1.25 -13.88 18.85
CA LYS A 73 -1.06 -15.08 19.70
C LYS A 73 -1.36 -14.83 21.18
N ARG A 74 -1.12 -13.61 21.68
CA ARG A 74 -1.47 -13.21 23.06
C ARG A 74 -2.98 -13.03 23.29
N GLY A 75 -3.80 -13.04 22.22
CA GLY A 75 -5.25 -12.93 22.32
C GLY A 75 -5.71 -11.54 22.78
N ASP A 76 -6.72 -11.50 23.67
CA ASP A 76 -7.40 -10.28 24.07
C ASP A 76 -6.52 -9.31 24.86
N GLU A 77 -5.48 -9.78 25.53
CA GLU A 77 -4.50 -8.95 26.23
C GLU A 77 -3.80 -7.92 25.31
N SER A 78 -3.75 -8.20 24.02
CA SER A 78 -3.11 -7.34 23.01
C SER A 78 -4.07 -6.48 22.21
N LEU A 79 -5.36 -6.43 22.55
CA LEU A 79 -6.38 -5.69 21.77
C LEU A 79 -6.00 -4.22 21.55
N GLU A 80 -5.60 -3.52 22.61
CA GLU A 80 -5.21 -2.11 22.54
C GLU A 80 -3.95 -1.92 21.66
N GLU A 81 -2.93 -2.76 21.82
CA GLU A 81 -1.70 -2.69 21.03
C GLU A 81 -2.00 -2.91 19.53
N ARG A 82 -2.86 -3.88 19.20
CA ARG A 82 -3.30 -4.14 17.82
C ARG A 82 -4.10 -2.95 17.26
N TYR A 83 -5.00 -2.37 18.04
CA TYR A 83 -5.75 -1.18 17.65
C TYR A 83 -4.80 -0.01 17.33
N GLN A 84 -3.86 0.28 18.20
CA GLN A 84 -2.87 1.35 18.01
C GLN A 84 -1.98 1.10 16.78
N LEU A 85 -1.66 -0.14 16.47
CA LEU A 85 -0.94 -0.49 15.24
C LEU A 85 -1.74 -0.08 13.99
N PHE A 86 -3.04 -0.38 13.95
CA PHE A 86 -3.89 0.01 12.82
C PHE A 86 -4.12 1.52 12.74
N VAL A 87 -4.21 2.22 13.88
CA VAL A 87 -4.28 3.70 13.90
C VAL A 87 -3.05 4.30 13.22
N ARG A 88 -1.85 3.89 13.64
CA ARG A 88 -0.60 4.37 13.02
C ARG A 88 -0.52 4.00 11.54
N ARG A 89 -0.91 2.80 11.15
CA ARG A 89 -0.91 2.37 9.73
C ARG A 89 -1.87 3.22 8.89
N LYS A 90 -3.05 3.53 9.40
CA LYS A 90 -4.00 4.43 8.76
C LYS A 90 -3.39 5.81 8.49
N GLU A 91 -2.68 6.38 9.46
CA GLU A 91 -2.03 7.69 9.31
C GLU A 91 -0.98 7.69 8.20
N ILE A 92 -0.17 6.63 8.13
CA ILE A 92 0.82 6.45 7.05
C ILE A 92 0.14 6.40 5.68
N VAL A 93 -0.90 5.58 5.53
CA VAL A 93 -1.63 5.45 4.26
C VAL A 93 -2.30 6.77 3.87
N LEU A 94 -2.87 7.51 4.81
CA LEU A 94 -3.45 8.82 4.54
C LEU A 94 -2.40 9.83 4.06
N GLU A 95 -1.19 9.78 4.60
CA GLU A 95 -0.10 10.63 4.12
C GLU A 95 0.34 10.25 2.70
N GLU A 96 0.50 8.95 2.40
CA GLU A 96 0.79 8.47 1.04
C GLU A 96 -0.28 8.91 0.04
N MET A 97 -1.56 8.84 0.41
CA MET A 97 -2.66 9.33 -0.42
C MET A 97 -2.52 10.83 -0.71
N ARG A 98 -2.23 11.66 0.31
CA ARG A 98 -2.01 13.10 0.11
C ARG A 98 -0.84 13.40 -0.84
N GLN A 99 0.23 12.61 -0.77
CA GLN A 99 1.37 12.76 -1.69
C GLN A 99 0.98 12.41 -3.12
N LEU A 100 0.21 11.33 -3.31
CA LEU A 100 -0.28 10.94 -4.63
C LEU A 100 -1.26 11.98 -5.22
N GLU A 101 -2.13 12.56 -4.40
CA GLU A 101 -3.04 13.65 -4.80
C GLU A 101 -2.27 14.87 -5.33
N LYS A 102 -1.21 15.30 -4.63
CA LYS A 102 -0.34 16.39 -5.11
C LYS A 102 0.34 16.07 -6.45
N GLN A 103 0.79 14.82 -6.61
CA GLN A 103 1.38 14.39 -7.88
C GLN A 103 0.34 14.38 -9.00
N LEU A 104 -0.89 13.97 -8.72
CA LEU A 104 -2.00 13.97 -9.66
C LEU A 104 -2.32 15.41 -10.12
N GLU A 105 -2.43 16.37 -9.20
CA GLU A 105 -2.62 17.80 -9.53
C GLU A 105 -1.55 18.31 -10.52
N THR A 106 -0.29 17.91 -10.31
CA THR A 106 0.81 18.28 -11.20
C THR A 106 0.63 17.68 -12.61
N ILE A 107 0.21 16.42 -12.68
CA ILE A 107 -0.06 15.73 -13.95
C ILE A 107 -1.25 16.39 -14.68
N GLU A 108 -2.34 16.68 -13.97
CA GLU A 108 -3.55 17.31 -14.50
C GLU A 108 -3.24 18.71 -15.05
N HIS A 109 -2.40 19.48 -14.33
CA HIS A 109 -1.93 20.77 -14.83
C HIS A 109 -1.14 20.63 -16.16
N LYS A 110 -0.29 19.61 -16.28
CA LYS A 110 0.45 19.35 -17.53
C LYS A 110 -0.45 18.86 -18.66
N LEU A 111 -1.46 18.07 -18.35
CA LEU A 111 -2.48 17.68 -19.35
C LEU A 111 -3.21 18.91 -19.88
N TRP A 112 -3.70 19.78 -19.00
CA TRP A 112 -4.31 21.06 -19.39
C TRP A 112 -3.37 21.94 -20.23
N TYR A 113 -2.09 22.05 -19.82
CA TYR A 113 -1.08 22.82 -20.55
C TYR A 113 -0.93 22.35 -21.99
N TYR A 114 -0.71 21.05 -22.18
CA TYR A 114 -0.53 20.49 -23.52
C TYR A 114 -1.84 20.49 -24.33
N GLU A 115 -2.96 20.22 -23.74
CA GLU A 115 -4.26 20.28 -24.41
C GLU A 115 -4.53 21.67 -25.00
N THR A 116 -4.27 22.72 -24.24
CA THR A 116 -4.43 24.09 -24.70
C THR A 116 -3.39 24.48 -25.75
N ALA A 117 -2.13 24.04 -25.62
CA ALA A 117 -1.08 24.26 -26.61
C ALA A 117 -1.39 23.55 -27.94
N ILE A 118 -1.91 22.34 -27.92
CA ILE A 118 -2.33 21.58 -29.10
C ILE A 118 -3.47 22.33 -29.83
N LYS A 119 -4.49 22.80 -29.10
CA LYS A 119 -5.61 23.57 -29.66
C LYS A 119 -5.14 24.87 -30.30
N ALA A 120 -4.09 25.50 -29.77
CA ALA A 120 -3.50 26.71 -30.29
C ALA A 120 -2.45 26.50 -31.41
N GLY A 121 -2.01 25.24 -31.58
CA GLY A 121 -0.90 24.90 -32.50
C GLY A 121 0.48 25.36 -32.02
N THR A 122 0.61 25.85 -30.76
CA THR A 122 1.87 26.37 -30.22
C THR A 122 1.83 26.45 -28.68
N GLU A 123 2.97 26.25 -28.02
CA GLU A 123 3.18 26.49 -26.58
C GLU A 123 3.36 27.98 -26.23
N GLU A 124 3.53 28.86 -27.22
CA GLU A 124 3.73 30.30 -27.02
C GLU A 124 2.57 30.97 -26.25
N ILE A 125 1.37 30.38 -26.29
CA ILE A 125 0.20 30.88 -25.54
C ILE A 125 0.45 30.92 -24.03
N HIS A 126 1.34 30.03 -23.50
CA HIS A 126 1.68 29.95 -22.09
C HIS A 126 2.84 30.88 -21.73
N LYS A 127 3.75 31.20 -22.65
CA LYS A 127 4.89 32.11 -22.41
C LYS A 127 4.44 33.54 -22.11
N LYS A 128 3.37 34.03 -22.75
CA LYS A 128 2.81 35.36 -22.52
C LYS A 128 2.09 35.55 -21.19
N LYS A 129 1.70 34.47 -20.50
CA LYS A 129 1.07 34.50 -19.16
C LYS A 129 2.06 34.45 -17.99
N SER A 130 3.33 34.13 -18.27
CA SER A 130 4.39 33.99 -17.25
C SER A 130 4.75 35.29 -16.52
N SER A 131 4.20 36.44 -16.93
CA SER A 131 4.47 37.75 -16.29
C SER A 131 3.58 38.08 -15.09
N ARG A 132 2.68 37.19 -14.64
CA ARG A 132 1.79 37.40 -13.48
C ARG A 132 1.80 36.22 -12.49
N ILE A 133 2.63 36.38 -11.46
CA ILE A 133 2.51 35.87 -10.07
C ILE A 133 2.21 34.36 -9.86
N THR A 134 1.35 33.72 -10.64
CA THR A 134 0.84 32.37 -10.35
C THR A 134 1.85 31.24 -10.69
N GLU A 135 2.70 31.41 -11.71
CA GLU A 135 3.74 30.43 -12.06
C GLU A 135 4.95 30.48 -11.11
N ARG A 136 5.22 31.64 -10.47
CA ARG A 136 6.33 31.74 -9.49
C ARG A 136 6.09 30.90 -8.24
N ILE A 137 4.86 30.75 -7.81
CA ILE A 137 4.52 29.95 -6.63
C ILE A 137 4.60 28.45 -6.98
N PHE A 138 4.05 28.04 -8.13
CA PHE A 138 4.06 26.65 -8.58
C PHE A 138 5.48 26.14 -8.93
N CYS A 139 6.31 26.94 -9.60
CA CYS A 139 7.71 26.59 -9.86
C CYS A 139 8.58 26.60 -8.60
N MET A 140 8.34 27.49 -7.62
CA MET A 140 9.10 27.49 -6.36
C MET A 140 8.80 26.27 -5.50
N GLU A 141 7.57 25.79 -5.46
CA GLU A 141 7.24 24.56 -4.72
C GLU A 141 7.83 23.31 -5.37
N LEU A 142 7.81 23.23 -6.72
CA LEU A 142 8.47 22.12 -7.44
C LEU A 142 9.99 22.15 -7.32
N PHE A 143 10.64 23.34 -7.36
CA PHE A 143 12.09 23.46 -7.19
C PHE A 143 12.55 23.10 -5.77
N SER A 144 11.77 23.48 -4.75
CA SER A 144 12.07 23.11 -3.35
C SER A 144 11.98 21.60 -3.11
N PHE A 145 11.10 20.90 -3.84
CA PHE A 145 10.92 19.46 -3.69
C PHE A 145 12.02 18.62 -4.39
N TYR A 146 12.59 19.12 -5.51
CA TYR A 146 13.60 18.40 -6.30
C TYR A 146 15.04 18.67 -5.87
N PHE A 147 15.33 19.73 -5.11
CA PHE A 147 16.70 20.12 -4.74
C PHE A 147 17.04 19.96 -3.25
N PHE A 148 16.09 19.57 -2.39
CA PHE A 148 16.32 19.43 -0.94
C PHE A 148 15.95 18.04 -0.37
N ASN A 149 15.90 16.99 -1.22
CA ASN A 149 15.88 15.59 -0.75
C ASN A 149 17.04 14.81 -1.36
#